data_a4a764f4059f1d55c96c9a05e4a94d82
#
_entry.id   a4a764f4059f1d55c96c9a05e4a94d82
#
_cell.length_a   1.000
_cell.length_b   1.000
_cell.length_c   1.000
_cell.angle_alpha   90.00
_cell.angle_beta   90.00
_cell.angle_gamma   90.00
#
_symmetry.space_group_name_H-M   'P 1'
#
loop_
_entity.id
_entity.type
_entity.pdbx_description
1 polymer ?
#
loop_
_entity_poly.entity_id
_entity_poly.type
_entity_poly.pdbx_seq_one_letter_code
_entity_poly.pdbx_strand_id
1 'polypeptide(L)'
;WYLSGNRDENTIDNADEFIIDRSNPRHHSSFGFGVHRCMGNRLAEMQLRILWEEIMQRFSFVELVGEPERVQSNFVRGFATMPVKLHPL
;
A
#
# COMPACT_ATOMS: atom_id res chain seq x y z
N TRP A 1 14.28 -4.22 8.66
CA TRP A 1 13.56 -4.62 7.44
C TRP A 1 12.10 -4.18 7.55
N TYR A 2 11.64 -3.31 6.65
CA TYR A 2 10.30 -2.73 6.70
C TYR A 2 9.19 -3.79 6.65
N LEU A 3 9.36 -4.83 5.82
CA LEU A 3 8.39 -5.91 5.69
C LEU A 3 8.26 -6.72 6.98
N SER A 4 9.38 -7.04 7.63
CA SER A 4 9.36 -7.77 8.91
C SER A 4 8.77 -6.89 10.02
N GLY A 5 9.15 -5.61 10.08
CA GLY A 5 8.63 -4.68 11.08
C GLY A 5 7.12 -4.45 10.96
N ASN A 6 6.59 -4.43 9.72
CA ASN A 6 5.15 -4.28 9.49
C ASN A 6 4.35 -5.56 9.80
N ARG A 7 5.03 -6.70 10.01
CA ARG A 7 4.43 -8.00 10.35
C ARG A 7 4.79 -8.46 11.76
N ASP A 8 5.30 -7.57 12.59
CA ASP A 8 5.63 -7.87 13.97
C ASP A 8 4.39 -7.75 14.87
N GLU A 9 3.82 -8.90 15.24
CA GLU A 9 2.64 -8.98 16.10
C GLU A 9 2.88 -8.52 17.55
N ASN A 10 4.14 -8.36 17.97
CA ASN A 10 4.42 -7.75 19.26
C ASN A 10 4.16 -6.23 19.27
N THR A 11 4.05 -5.62 18.09
CA THR A 11 3.87 -4.17 17.93
C THR A 11 2.62 -3.79 17.15
N ILE A 12 2.14 -4.68 16.28
CA ILE A 12 0.98 -4.44 15.41
C ILE A 12 0.01 -5.62 15.54
N ASP A 13 -1.13 -5.39 16.13
CA ASP A 13 -2.17 -6.41 16.27
C ASP A 13 -2.62 -6.92 14.90
N ASN A 14 -2.70 -8.26 14.75
CA ASN A 14 -3.07 -8.92 13.49
C ASN A 14 -2.25 -8.40 12.30
N ALA A 15 -0.92 -8.35 12.46
CA ALA A 15 0.00 -7.71 11.52
C ALA A 15 -0.02 -8.32 10.12
N ASP A 16 -0.37 -9.60 9.98
CA ASP A 16 -0.48 -10.32 8.71
C ASP A 16 -1.84 -10.12 8.01
N GLU A 17 -2.83 -9.53 8.68
CA GLU A 17 -4.15 -9.29 8.11
C GLU A 17 -4.24 -7.93 7.42
N PHE A 18 -4.97 -7.88 6.29
CA PHE A 18 -5.30 -6.64 5.62
C PHE A 18 -6.56 -6.02 6.22
N ILE A 19 -6.38 -5.06 7.13
CA ILE A 19 -7.44 -4.38 7.88
C ILE A 19 -7.44 -2.90 7.52
N ILE A 20 -8.48 -2.43 6.81
CA ILE A 20 -8.56 -1.05 6.29
C ILE A 20 -8.94 -0.02 7.36
N ASP A 21 -9.58 -0.44 8.42
CA ASP A 21 -10.10 0.39 9.52
C ASP A 21 -9.30 0.27 10.83
N ARG A 22 -8.00 -0.02 10.72
CA ARG A 22 -7.10 -0.05 11.88
C ARG A 22 -7.18 1.24 12.68
N SER A 23 -7.22 1.13 14.00
CA SER A 23 -7.26 2.27 14.92
C SER A 23 -6.06 3.22 14.76
N ASN A 24 -4.90 2.69 14.38
CA ASN A 24 -3.69 3.45 14.10
C ASN A 24 -3.09 3.06 12.73
N PRO A 25 -3.68 3.53 11.61
CA PRO A 25 -3.24 3.13 10.27
C PRO A 25 -1.83 3.61 9.89
N ARG A 26 -1.27 4.57 10.64
CA ARG A 26 0.10 5.06 10.43
C ARG A 26 1.16 4.32 11.24
N HIS A 27 0.76 3.34 12.03
CA HIS A 27 1.68 2.51 12.81
C HIS A 27 2.30 1.44 11.91
N HIS A 28 3.16 1.88 11.02
CA HIS A 28 3.94 1.04 10.12
C HIS A 28 5.29 1.70 9.79
N SER A 29 6.25 0.90 9.37
CA SER A 29 7.60 1.34 9.02
C SER A 29 7.86 1.51 7.52
N SER A 30 6.81 1.49 6.67
CA SER A 30 6.95 1.55 5.21
C SER A 30 7.64 2.84 4.71
N PHE A 31 7.51 3.94 5.44
CA PHE A 31 8.20 5.19 5.14
C PHE A 31 9.56 5.35 5.85
N GLY A 32 10.04 4.29 6.48
CA GLY A 32 11.23 4.33 7.30
C GLY A 32 11.01 5.01 8.66
N PHE A 33 12.10 5.14 9.41
CA PHE A 33 12.10 5.72 10.74
C PHE A 33 13.38 6.55 10.99
N GLY A 34 13.31 7.46 11.95
CA GLY A 34 14.44 8.30 12.34
C GLY A 34 14.78 9.40 11.33
N VAL A 35 16.05 9.79 11.27
CA VAL A 35 16.52 10.94 10.46
C VAL A 35 16.35 10.73 8.96
N HIS A 36 16.28 9.49 8.50
CA HIS A 36 16.05 9.11 7.10
C HIS A 36 14.61 8.77 6.77
N ARG A 37 13.67 9.05 7.68
CA ARG A 37 12.25 8.88 7.37
C ARG A 37 11.90 9.64 6.09
N CYS A 38 11.10 9.00 5.23
CA CYS A 38 10.65 9.60 3.97
C CYS A 38 10.05 11.00 4.19
N MET A 39 10.66 12.01 3.60
CA MET A 39 10.17 13.39 3.67
C MET A 39 8.90 13.62 2.87
N GLY A 40 8.62 12.74 1.90
CA GLY A 40 7.44 12.79 1.03
C GLY A 40 6.23 12.00 1.54
N ASN A 41 6.27 11.44 2.75
CA ASN A 41 5.21 10.55 3.25
C ASN A 41 3.82 11.18 3.27
N ARG A 42 3.72 12.46 3.63
CA ARG A 42 2.44 13.18 3.67
C ARG A 42 1.88 13.45 2.27
N LEU A 43 2.77 13.75 1.32
CA LEU A 43 2.39 13.90 -0.09
C LEU A 43 1.91 12.57 -0.66
N ALA A 44 2.60 11.47 -0.37
CA ALA A 44 2.19 10.14 -0.79
C ALA A 44 0.81 9.75 -0.23
N GLU A 45 0.57 9.97 1.07
CA GLU A 45 -0.73 9.73 1.70
C GLU A 45 -1.84 10.55 1.02
N MET A 46 -1.58 11.82 0.73
CA MET A 46 -2.54 12.72 0.06
C MET A 46 -2.85 12.24 -1.36
N GLN A 47 -1.82 11.91 -2.15
CA GLN A 47 -2.00 11.42 -3.51
C GLN A 47 -2.80 10.12 -3.56
N LEU A 48 -2.48 9.15 -2.68
CA LEU A 48 -3.22 7.89 -2.61
C LEU A 48 -4.68 8.11 -2.22
N ARG A 49 -4.94 8.97 -1.25
CA ARG A 49 -6.30 9.29 -0.82
C ARG A 49 -7.11 9.90 -1.96
N ILE A 50 -6.59 10.95 -2.60
CA ILE A 50 -7.27 11.62 -3.72
C ILE A 50 -7.52 10.63 -4.86
N LEU A 51 -6.52 9.81 -5.20
CA LEU A 51 -6.66 8.81 -6.25
C LEU A 51 -7.80 7.83 -5.96
N TRP A 52 -7.88 7.31 -4.74
CA TRP A 52 -8.96 6.40 -4.36
C TRP A 52 -10.32 7.08 -4.30
N GLU A 53 -10.41 8.31 -3.78
CA GLU A 53 -11.63 9.11 -3.80
C GLU A 53 -12.16 9.29 -5.24
N GLU A 54 -11.26 9.59 -6.19
CA GLU A 54 -11.61 9.75 -7.60
C GLU A 54 -12.00 8.42 -8.28
N ILE A 55 -11.32 7.33 -7.95
CA ILE A 55 -11.66 5.98 -8.45
C ILE A 55 -13.04 5.57 -7.97
N MET A 56 -13.32 5.70 -6.67
CA MET A 56 -14.57 5.25 -6.05
C MET A 56 -15.80 6.05 -6.53
N GLN A 57 -15.60 7.27 -7.03
CA GLN A 57 -16.69 8.06 -7.64
C GLN A 57 -17.04 7.62 -9.07
N ARG A 58 -16.17 6.89 -9.74
CA ARG A 58 -16.32 6.54 -11.16
C ARG A 58 -16.47 5.06 -11.42
N PHE A 59 -15.94 4.24 -10.51
CA PHE A 59 -15.86 2.80 -10.69
C PHE A 59 -16.38 2.08 -9.45
N SER A 60 -17.19 1.07 -9.68
CA SER A 60 -17.74 0.20 -8.64
C SER A 60 -16.74 -0.86 -8.17
N PHE A 61 -15.84 -1.26 -9.06
CA PHE A 61 -14.89 -2.33 -8.77
C PHE A 61 -13.64 -2.25 -9.66
N VAL A 62 -12.50 -2.62 -9.09
CA VAL A 62 -11.23 -2.82 -9.79
C VAL A 62 -10.90 -4.30 -9.76
N GLU A 63 -10.99 -4.96 -10.91
CA GLU A 63 -10.77 -6.40 -11.06
C GLU A 63 -9.35 -6.68 -11.52
N LEU A 64 -8.66 -7.59 -10.87
CA LEU A 64 -7.39 -8.11 -11.35
C LEU A 64 -7.68 -9.14 -12.46
N VAL A 65 -7.24 -8.87 -13.70
CA VAL A 65 -7.56 -9.70 -14.88
C VAL A 65 -6.39 -10.50 -15.43
N GLY A 66 -5.24 -10.48 -14.76
CA GLY A 66 -4.06 -11.24 -15.15
C GLY A 66 -3.04 -11.33 -14.03
N GLU A 67 -2.01 -12.14 -14.24
CA GLU A 67 -0.92 -12.28 -13.27
C GLU A 67 -0.08 -11.00 -13.22
N PRO A 68 0.11 -10.41 -12.02
CA PRO A 68 1.01 -9.27 -11.87
C PRO A 68 2.46 -9.66 -12.11
N GLU A 69 3.17 -8.88 -12.90
CA GLU A 69 4.61 -9.04 -13.08
C GLU A 69 5.37 -8.34 -11.96
N ARG A 70 6.30 -9.04 -11.34
CA ARG A 70 7.16 -8.49 -10.30
C ARG A 70 8.50 -8.03 -10.84
N VAL A 71 9.00 -6.92 -10.28
CA VAL A 71 10.37 -6.50 -10.51
C VAL A 71 11.33 -7.53 -9.90
N GLN A 72 12.20 -8.11 -10.72
CA GLN A 72 13.27 -8.98 -10.24
C GLN A 72 14.41 -8.13 -9.67
N SER A 73 14.40 -7.98 -8.35
CA SER A 73 15.40 -7.19 -7.62
C SER A 73 15.55 -7.70 -6.20
N ASN A 74 16.77 -7.66 -5.69
CA ASN A 74 17.07 -7.90 -4.29
C ASN A 74 17.06 -6.61 -3.44
N PHE A 75 16.87 -5.45 -4.07
CA PHE A 75 16.88 -4.14 -3.41
C PHE A 75 15.50 -3.50 -3.41
N VAL A 76 15.00 -3.08 -4.57
CA VAL A 76 13.65 -2.50 -4.69
C VAL A 76 12.71 -3.54 -5.28
N ARG A 77 11.79 -4.04 -4.47
CA ARG A 77 10.78 -5.02 -4.86
C ARG A 77 9.43 -4.34 -5.05
N GLY A 78 8.79 -4.62 -6.17
CA GLY A 78 7.47 -4.07 -6.49
C GLY A 78 6.86 -4.82 -7.66
N PHE A 79 5.82 -4.24 -8.22
CA PHE A 79 5.19 -4.71 -9.43
C PHE A 79 5.64 -3.86 -10.61
N ALA A 80 6.04 -4.51 -11.71
CA ALA A 80 6.31 -3.85 -12.98
C ALA A 80 5.00 -3.56 -13.71
N THR A 81 4.09 -4.54 -13.73
CA THR A 81 2.75 -4.42 -14.31
C THR A 81 1.72 -5.13 -13.44
N MET A 82 0.49 -4.61 -13.45
CA MET A 82 -0.66 -5.22 -12.80
C MET A 82 -1.88 -5.00 -13.70
N PRO A 83 -2.24 -6.01 -14.52
CA PRO A 83 -3.38 -5.89 -15.44
C PRO A 83 -4.69 -5.81 -14.65
N VAL A 84 -5.43 -4.71 -14.82
CA VAL A 84 -6.70 -4.52 -14.15
C VAL A 84 -7.79 -4.11 -15.13
N LYS A 85 -9.02 -4.43 -14.80
CA LYS A 85 -10.23 -3.95 -15.47
C LYS A 85 -11.02 -3.08 -14.50
N LEU A 86 -11.34 -1.89 -14.95
CA LEU A 86 -12.17 -0.95 -14.19
C LEU A 86 -13.64 -1.14 -14.60
N HIS A 87 -14.52 -1.37 -13.63
CA HIS A 87 -15.94 -1.49 -13.84
C HIS A 87 -16.62 -0.16 -13.50
N PRO A 88 -17.19 0.58 -14.48
CA PRO A 88 -17.89 1.84 -14.20
C PRO A 88 -19.07 1.64 -13.24
N LEU A 89 -19.44 2.73 -12.55
CA LEU A 89 -20.67 2.76 -11.73
C LEU A 89 -21.93 2.65 -12.57
#